data_5efc9ef90f2af0f08078d6007c16397a
#
_entry.id   5efc9ef90f2af0f08078d6007c16397a
#
_cell.length_a   1.000
_cell.length_b   1.000
_cell.length_c   1.000
_cell.angle_alpha   90.00
_cell.angle_beta   90.00
_cell.angle_gamma   90.00
#
_symmetry.space_group_name_H-M   'P 1'
#
loop_
_entity.id
_entity.type
_entity.pdbx_description
1 polymer ?
#
loop_
_entity_poly.entity_id
_entity_poly.type
_entity_poly.pdbx_seq_one_letter_code
_entity_poly.pdbx_strand_id
1 'polypeptide(L)'
;MKIDKLREATKTAHTKLELNLINATLFKSESNQIEYYIHFLQVQYSLCVALEDKIIPHIKTLSNYSIDFVSRAKDIKLELENMKITPNLIKMNLSEDESFFTAICCLYLLEGSRHGAFKILHHFQSVLPQDYTFYFLYNKPELFHKKWGIIIQIMNSLIENDEIFDNMVITINNMYQSIEELYNDYSTINKL
;
A
#
# COMPACT_ATOMS: atom_id res chain seq x y z
N MET A 1 -14.95 -15.01 10.63
CA MET A 1 -13.50 -15.30 10.77
C MET A 1 -12.85 -14.21 11.60
N LYS A 2 -11.68 -14.47 12.22
CA LYS A 2 -10.96 -13.43 13.02
C LYS A 2 -10.60 -12.22 12.17
N ILE A 3 -10.29 -12.44 10.90
CA ILE A 3 -9.95 -11.36 9.95
C ILE A 3 -11.12 -10.40 9.68
N ASP A 4 -12.37 -10.86 9.73
CA ASP A 4 -13.52 -9.97 9.52
C ASP A 4 -13.69 -9.01 10.71
N LYS A 5 -13.39 -9.49 11.93
CA LYS A 5 -13.33 -8.65 13.12
C LYS A 5 -12.19 -7.63 13.01
N LEU A 6 -11.01 -8.04 12.48
CA LEU A 6 -9.88 -7.15 12.25
C LEU A 6 -10.23 -6.04 11.25
N ARG A 7 -10.87 -6.39 10.13
CA ARG A 7 -11.33 -5.41 9.13
C ARG A 7 -12.31 -4.41 9.74
N GLU A 8 -13.24 -4.87 10.55
CA GLU A 8 -14.19 -3.97 11.22
C GLU A 8 -13.49 -3.06 12.25
N ALA A 9 -12.54 -3.60 13.04
CA ALA A 9 -11.78 -2.83 14.02
C ALA A 9 -10.84 -1.79 13.39
N THR A 10 -10.36 -2.00 12.16
CA THR A 10 -9.48 -1.08 11.44
C THR A 10 -10.20 -0.22 10.40
N LYS A 11 -11.50 -0.41 10.21
CA LYS A 11 -12.32 0.22 9.17
C LYS A 11 -12.32 1.76 9.25
N THR A 12 -12.39 2.31 10.46
CA THR A 12 -12.42 3.76 10.66
C THR A 12 -11.14 4.41 10.14
N ALA A 13 -9.97 3.86 10.50
CA ALA A 13 -8.68 4.37 10.04
C ALA A 13 -8.54 4.22 8.51
N HIS A 14 -8.93 3.07 7.96
CA HIS A 14 -8.94 2.82 6.52
C HIS A 14 -9.84 3.82 5.77
N THR A 15 -11.09 4.01 6.22
CA THR A 15 -12.03 4.93 5.58
C THR A 15 -11.55 6.38 5.66
N LYS A 16 -10.98 6.79 6.80
CA LYS A 16 -10.39 8.12 6.94
C LYS A 16 -9.27 8.34 5.91
N LEU A 17 -8.37 7.37 5.78
CA LEU A 17 -7.30 7.42 4.79
C LEU A 17 -7.86 7.50 3.36
N GLU A 18 -8.82 6.66 2.99
CA GLU A 18 -9.45 6.70 1.66
C GLU A 18 -10.08 8.07 1.37
N LEU A 19 -10.83 8.65 2.30
CA LEU A 19 -11.44 9.97 2.14
C LEU A 19 -10.40 11.07 1.98
N ASN A 20 -9.32 11.02 2.74
CA ASN A 20 -8.22 11.98 2.61
C ASN A 20 -7.53 11.86 1.25
N LEU A 21 -7.29 10.65 0.76
CA LEU A 21 -6.70 10.39 -0.55
C LEU A 21 -7.60 10.87 -1.69
N ILE A 22 -8.90 10.57 -1.63
CA ILE A 22 -9.89 10.98 -2.63
C ILE A 22 -10.04 12.50 -2.63
N ASN A 23 -10.12 13.13 -1.44
CA ASN A 23 -10.37 14.55 -1.31
C ASN A 23 -9.12 15.41 -1.56
N ALA A 24 -7.93 14.90 -1.26
CA ALA A 24 -6.72 15.70 -1.28
C ALA A 24 -6.12 15.87 -2.69
N THR A 25 -6.17 14.87 -3.56
CA THR A 25 -5.31 14.88 -4.74
C THR A 25 -5.87 14.27 -6.02
N LEU A 26 -6.64 13.19 -5.96
CA LEU A 26 -6.89 12.38 -7.14
C LEU A 26 -8.02 12.88 -8.06
N PHE A 27 -8.94 13.73 -7.59
CA PHE A 27 -10.19 13.99 -8.31
C PHE A 27 -10.59 15.48 -8.43
N LYS A 28 -9.73 16.43 -8.03
CA LYS A 28 -10.12 17.83 -7.89
C LYS A 28 -9.97 18.72 -9.13
N SER A 29 -9.24 18.33 -10.14
CA SER A 29 -8.97 19.24 -11.28
C SER A 29 -8.74 18.47 -12.57
N GLU A 30 -9.45 18.84 -13.63
CA GLU A 30 -9.23 18.31 -14.99
C GLU A 30 -7.89 18.78 -15.59
N SER A 31 -7.28 19.85 -15.04
CA SER A 31 -6.17 20.54 -15.67
C SER A 31 -4.77 19.98 -15.38
N ASN A 32 -4.57 19.15 -14.32
CA ASN A 32 -3.22 18.72 -13.90
C ASN A 32 -3.13 17.21 -13.57
N GLN A 33 -3.83 16.36 -14.30
CA GLN A 33 -3.92 14.93 -14.00
C GLN A 33 -2.56 14.21 -14.04
N ILE A 34 -1.63 14.63 -14.89
CA ILE A 34 -0.29 14.06 -14.95
C ILE A 34 0.49 14.36 -13.67
N GLU A 35 0.42 15.60 -13.16
CA GLU A 35 1.08 15.99 -11.91
C GLU A 35 0.50 15.22 -10.72
N TYR A 36 -0.82 15.03 -10.69
CA TYR A 36 -1.47 14.21 -9.67
C TYR A 36 -1.03 12.74 -9.75
N TYR A 37 -0.88 12.19 -10.94
CA TYR A 37 -0.41 10.82 -11.12
C TYR A 37 1.06 10.68 -10.65
N ILE A 38 1.92 11.61 -11.03
CA ILE A 38 3.32 11.66 -10.56
C ILE A 38 3.36 11.75 -9.04
N HIS A 39 2.56 12.64 -8.45
CA HIS A 39 2.44 12.78 -7.01
C HIS A 39 2.00 11.47 -6.34
N PHE A 40 0.95 10.86 -6.86
CA PHE A 40 0.49 9.55 -6.38
C PHE A 40 1.60 8.50 -6.44
N LEU A 41 2.33 8.39 -7.56
CA LEU A 41 3.44 7.45 -7.71
C LEU A 41 4.58 7.72 -6.70
N GLN A 42 4.95 8.97 -6.46
CA GLN A 42 6.00 9.33 -5.51
C GLN A 42 5.65 8.92 -4.07
N VAL A 43 4.40 9.18 -3.65
CA VAL A 43 3.93 8.75 -2.33
C VAL A 43 3.84 7.23 -2.24
N GLN A 44 3.30 6.57 -3.28
CA GLN A 44 3.24 5.10 -3.32
C GLN A 44 4.63 4.47 -3.34
N TYR A 45 5.63 5.10 -3.98
CA TYR A 45 7.01 4.65 -3.94
C TYR A 45 7.55 4.62 -2.51
N SER A 46 7.41 5.73 -1.78
CA SER A 46 7.86 5.85 -0.39
C SER A 46 7.15 4.85 0.53
N LEU A 47 5.83 4.71 0.38
CA LEU A 47 5.02 3.73 1.09
C LEU A 47 5.50 2.30 0.83
N CYS A 48 5.65 1.93 -0.45
CA CYS A 48 6.06 0.57 -0.80
C CYS A 48 7.47 0.26 -0.30
N VAL A 49 8.43 1.19 -0.41
CA VAL A 49 9.78 1.00 0.15
C VAL A 49 9.70 0.72 1.65
N ALA A 50 8.98 1.55 2.42
CA ALA A 50 8.90 1.39 3.86
C ALA A 50 8.26 0.05 4.30
N LEU A 51 7.18 -0.37 3.63
CA LEU A 51 6.54 -1.66 3.91
C LEU A 51 7.40 -2.84 3.46
N GLU A 52 8.04 -2.74 2.30
CA GLU A 52 8.91 -3.78 1.74
C GLU A 52 10.16 -4.00 2.59
N ASP A 53 10.73 -2.96 3.18
CA ASP A 53 11.87 -3.07 4.09
C ASP A 53 11.55 -3.95 5.31
N LYS A 54 10.31 -3.95 5.79
CA LYS A 54 9.85 -4.86 6.86
C LYS A 54 9.57 -6.29 6.37
N ILE A 55 9.24 -6.46 5.10
CA ILE A 55 8.88 -7.77 4.50
C ILE A 55 10.13 -8.52 4.03
N ILE A 56 11.11 -7.82 3.45
CA ILE A 56 12.30 -8.41 2.80
C ILE A 56 13.07 -9.39 3.70
N PRO A 57 13.32 -9.11 5.00
CA PRO A 57 14.01 -10.06 5.89
C PRO A 57 13.29 -11.41 6.03
N HIS A 58 11.99 -11.46 5.73
CA HIS A 58 11.12 -12.63 5.92
C HIS A 58 10.76 -13.37 4.62
N ILE A 59 11.35 -13.00 3.47
CA ILE A 59 11.03 -13.62 2.16
C ILE A 59 11.16 -15.14 2.19
N LYS A 60 12.22 -15.67 2.82
CA LYS A 60 12.43 -17.11 2.95
C LYS A 60 11.31 -17.79 3.74
N THR A 61 10.83 -17.15 4.80
CA THR A 61 9.71 -17.65 5.60
C THR A 61 8.41 -17.58 4.80
N LEU A 62 8.18 -16.49 4.06
CA LEU A 62 7.01 -16.31 3.20
C LEU A 62 6.95 -17.36 2.08
N SER A 63 8.09 -17.72 1.49
CA SER A 63 8.13 -18.77 0.45
C SER A 63 7.73 -20.16 0.97
N ASN A 64 7.92 -20.45 2.27
CA ASN A 64 7.41 -21.68 2.89
C ASN A 64 5.87 -21.72 2.91
N TYR A 65 5.22 -20.58 2.85
CA TYR A 65 3.76 -20.44 2.71
C TYR A 65 3.32 -20.30 1.25
N SER A 66 4.20 -20.54 0.27
CA SER A 66 3.93 -20.34 -1.16
C SER A 66 3.58 -18.90 -1.53
N ILE A 67 4.16 -17.93 -0.81
CA ILE A 67 4.09 -16.52 -1.14
C ILE A 67 5.38 -16.11 -1.85
N ASP A 68 5.27 -15.89 -3.17
CA ASP A 68 6.33 -15.26 -3.95
C ASP A 68 6.22 -13.75 -3.79
N PHE A 69 7.25 -13.16 -3.14
CA PHE A 69 7.30 -11.72 -2.96
C PHE A 69 7.83 -11.04 -4.24
N VAL A 70 7.09 -10.05 -4.72
CA VAL A 70 7.48 -9.20 -5.84
C VAL A 70 7.43 -7.76 -5.37
N SER A 71 8.53 -7.03 -5.54
CA SER A 71 8.64 -5.64 -5.12
C SER A 71 7.76 -4.74 -5.99
N ARG A 72 6.85 -4.02 -5.36
CA ARG A 72 6.03 -2.97 -5.98
C ARG A 72 6.79 -1.66 -6.07
N ALA A 73 7.68 -1.39 -5.11
CA ALA A 73 8.56 -0.22 -5.15
C ALA A 73 9.40 -0.21 -6.44
N LYS A 74 9.87 -1.40 -6.87
CA LYS A 74 10.61 -1.54 -8.13
C LYS A 74 9.76 -1.18 -9.35
N ASP A 75 8.51 -1.62 -9.39
CA ASP A 75 7.60 -1.33 -10.50
C ASP A 75 7.28 0.17 -10.57
N ILE A 76 7.02 0.81 -9.42
CA ILE A 76 6.77 2.25 -9.33
C ILE A 76 8.02 3.04 -9.76
N LYS A 77 9.19 2.62 -9.27
CA LYS A 77 10.46 3.25 -9.65
C LYS A 77 10.65 3.23 -11.16
N LEU A 78 10.44 2.09 -11.80
CA LEU A 78 10.55 1.93 -13.25
C LEU A 78 9.56 2.85 -13.99
N GLU A 79 8.33 2.96 -13.48
CA GLU A 79 7.31 3.82 -14.09
C GLU A 79 7.69 5.30 -14.02
N LEU A 80 8.17 5.77 -12.85
CA LEU A 80 8.67 7.13 -12.68
C LEU A 80 9.88 7.42 -13.61
N GLU A 81 10.83 6.49 -13.70
CA GLU A 81 12.01 6.61 -14.57
C GLU A 81 11.60 6.69 -16.05
N ASN A 82 10.62 5.91 -16.50
CA ASN A 82 10.07 5.98 -17.85
C ASN A 82 9.42 7.34 -18.13
N MET A 83 8.84 7.96 -17.14
CA MET A 83 8.32 9.34 -17.19
C MET A 83 9.41 10.40 -17.05
N LYS A 84 10.71 10.01 -16.94
CA LYS A 84 11.86 10.88 -16.68
C LYS A 84 11.78 11.65 -15.35
N ILE A 85 11.09 11.07 -14.37
CA ILE A 85 10.95 11.59 -13.02
C ILE A 85 11.88 10.82 -12.09
N THR A 86 12.71 11.54 -11.34
CA THR A 86 13.55 10.93 -10.31
C THR A 86 12.69 10.53 -9.12
N PRO A 87 12.71 9.24 -8.70
CA PRO A 87 12.01 8.83 -7.49
C PRO A 87 12.50 9.61 -6.27
N ASN A 88 11.58 10.20 -5.53
CA ASN A 88 11.86 10.90 -4.27
C ASN A 88 11.37 10.04 -3.11
N LEU A 89 12.29 9.71 -2.20
CA LEU A 89 11.98 8.90 -1.02
C LEU A 89 11.74 9.78 0.19
N ILE A 90 10.50 9.82 0.65
CA ILE A 90 10.12 10.44 1.92
C ILE A 90 10.10 9.34 2.99
N LYS A 91 10.77 9.59 4.11
CA LYS A 91 10.83 8.63 5.19
C LYS A 91 9.44 8.47 5.83
N MET A 92 8.91 7.26 5.79
CA MET A 92 7.71 6.88 6.51
C MET A 92 8.09 6.36 7.90
N ASN A 93 7.42 6.83 8.95
CA ASN A 93 7.66 6.39 10.32
C ASN A 93 6.87 5.11 10.61
N LEU A 94 7.53 3.96 10.48
CA LEU A 94 7.00 2.67 10.92
C LEU A 94 7.65 2.25 12.25
N SER A 95 6.99 1.35 12.98
CA SER A 95 7.58 0.69 14.15
C SER A 95 8.95 0.10 13.82
N GLU A 96 9.89 0.17 14.74
CA GLU A 96 11.21 -0.48 14.61
C GLU A 96 11.13 -2.01 14.71
N ASP A 97 9.97 -2.55 15.09
CA ASP A 97 9.77 -4.00 15.17
C ASP A 97 9.97 -4.66 13.80
N GLU A 98 10.90 -5.62 13.76
CA GLU A 98 11.26 -6.41 12.58
C GLU A 98 10.74 -7.85 12.65
N SER A 99 9.75 -8.10 13.50
CA SER A 99 9.17 -9.43 13.65
C SER A 99 8.42 -9.89 12.39
N PHE A 100 8.29 -11.22 12.26
CA PHE A 100 7.44 -11.80 11.22
C PHE A 100 5.98 -11.34 11.34
N PHE A 101 5.50 -11.07 12.55
CA PHE A 101 4.18 -10.53 12.80
C PHE A 101 3.99 -9.15 12.12
N THR A 102 4.94 -8.23 12.33
CA THR A 102 4.92 -6.91 11.68
C THR A 102 5.06 -7.03 10.16
N ALA A 103 5.92 -7.92 9.67
CA ALA A 103 6.06 -8.18 8.24
C ALA A 103 4.74 -8.66 7.59
N ILE A 104 3.96 -9.52 8.27
CA ILE A 104 2.65 -9.96 7.79
C ILE A 104 1.63 -8.82 7.80
N CYS A 105 1.64 -7.94 8.79
CA CYS A 105 0.80 -6.73 8.81
C CYS A 105 1.15 -5.80 7.63
N CYS A 106 2.45 -5.58 7.36
CA CYS A 106 2.91 -4.82 6.20
C CYS A 106 2.46 -5.47 4.87
N LEU A 107 2.61 -6.78 4.75
CA LEU A 107 2.19 -7.51 3.56
C LEU A 107 0.67 -7.46 3.35
N TYR A 108 -0.11 -7.53 4.43
CA TYR A 108 -1.56 -7.36 4.39
C TYR A 108 -1.96 -5.99 3.84
N LEU A 109 -1.32 -4.91 4.31
CA LEU A 109 -1.58 -3.55 3.80
C LEU A 109 -1.14 -3.41 2.34
N LEU A 110 0.07 -3.88 2.01
CA LEU A 110 0.63 -3.80 0.67
C LEU A 110 -0.26 -4.52 -0.36
N GLU A 111 -0.66 -5.74 -0.08
CA GLU A 111 -1.51 -6.50 -0.99
C GLU A 111 -2.99 -6.07 -0.90
N GLY A 112 -3.48 -5.68 0.28
CA GLY A 112 -4.84 -5.19 0.47
C GLY A 112 -5.14 -3.93 -0.36
N SER A 113 -4.15 -3.04 -0.52
CA SER A 113 -4.29 -1.83 -1.34
C SER A 113 -4.57 -2.12 -2.82
N ARG A 114 -4.27 -3.32 -3.31
CA ARG A 114 -4.58 -3.73 -4.68
C ARG A 114 -6.08 -3.80 -4.97
N HIS A 115 -6.93 -4.02 -3.95
CA HIS A 115 -8.38 -3.99 -4.13
C HIS A 115 -8.88 -2.62 -4.59
N GLY A 116 -8.24 -1.54 -4.11
CA GLY A 116 -8.56 -0.16 -4.54
C GLY A 116 -7.89 0.26 -5.85
N ALA A 117 -6.78 -0.39 -6.23
CA ALA A 117 -5.97 -0.02 -7.39
C ALA A 117 -6.76 -0.01 -8.70
N PHE A 118 -7.79 -0.87 -8.84
CA PHE A 118 -8.62 -0.94 -10.05
C PHE A 118 -9.40 0.36 -10.31
N LYS A 119 -9.92 0.98 -9.26
CA LYS A 119 -10.65 2.25 -9.36
C LYS A 119 -9.70 3.38 -9.76
N ILE A 120 -8.51 3.39 -9.18
CA ILE A 120 -7.46 4.38 -9.45
C ILE A 120 -6.96 4.22 -10.90
N LEU A 121 -6.69 2.99 -11.33
CA LEU A 121 -6.29 2.67 -12.70
C LEU A 121 -7.34 3.17 -13.72
N HIS A 122 -8.61 2.84 -13.51
CA HIS A 122 -9.68 3.25 -14.40
C HIS A 122 -9.80 4.77 -14.50
N HIS A 123 -9.64 5.47 -13.37
CA HIS A 123 -9.63 6.93 -13.37
C HIS A 123 -8.49 7.48 -14.23
N PHE A 124 -7.24 7.09 -13.95
CA PHE A 124 -6.10 7.61 -14.69
C PHE A 124 -6.11 7.20 -16.17
N GLN A 125 -6.56 6.01 -16.51
CA GLN A 125 -6.74 5.60 -17.91
C GLN A 125 -7.76 6.45 -18.67
N SER A 126 -8.74 7.03 -17.98
CA SER A 126 -9.75 7.89 -18.61
C SER A 126 -9.28 9.32 -18.85
N VAL A 127 -8.24 9.78 -18.12
CA VAL A 127 -7.81 11.19 -18.13
C VAL A 127 -6.38 11.41 -18.62
N LEU A 128 -5.53 10.36 -18.63
CA LEU A 128 -4.16 10.44 -19.10
C LEU A 128 -4.00 9.90 -20.53
N PRO A 129 -2.97 10.34 -21.27
CA PRO A 129 -2.64 9.79 -22.58
C PRO A 129 -2.46 8.27 -22.59
N GLN A 130 -2.75 7.62 -23.73
CA GLN A 130 -2.76 6.16 -23.87
C GLN A 130 -1.36 5.51 -23.81
N ASP A 131 -0.29 6.29 -23.87
CA ASP A 131 1.10 5.83 -23.81
C ASP A 131 1.61 5.59 -22.38
N TYR A 132 0.83 5.93 -21.35
CA TYR A 132 1.14 5.59 -19.95
C TYR A 132 0.90 4.10 -19.70
N THR A 133 1.89 3.45 -19.09
CA THR A 133 1.88 1.98 -18.92
C THR A 133 1.14 1.50 -17.69
N PHE A 134 1.02 2.34 -16.65
CA PHE A 134 0.36 2.01 -15.38
C PHE A 134 0.82 0.68 -14.76
N TYR A 135 2.09 0.30 -14.92
CA TYR A 135 2.64 -0.99 -14.46
C TYR A 135 2.30 -1.30 -13.00
N PHE A 136 2.44 -0.29 -12.15
CA PHE A 136 2.18 -0.41 -10.73
C PHE A 136 0.72 -0.77 -10.42
N LEU A 137 -0.23 -0.22 -11.18
CA LEU A 137 -1.66 -0.46 -11.00
C LEU A 137 -2.13 -1.72 -11.72
N TYR A 138 -1.32 -2.23 -12.67
CA TYR A 138 -1.69 -3.41 -13.46
C TYR A 138 -1.56 -4.67 -12.61
N ASN A 139 -2.69 -5.29 -12.32
CA ASN A 139 -2.75 -6.53 -11.55
C ASN A 139 -3.13 -7.72 -12.42
N LYS A 140 -2.46 -8.85 -12.17
CA LYS A 140 -2.95 -10.17 -12.63
C LYS A 140 -3.96 -10.69 -11.58
N PRO A 141 -5.28 -10.58 -11.79
CA PRO A 141 -6.27 -10.83 -10.74
C PRO A 141 -6.16 -12.24 -10.13
N GLU A 142 -5.86 -13.24 -10.96
CA GLU A 142 -5.78 -14.65 -10.53
C GLU A 142 -4.64 -14.89 -9.52
N LEU A 143 -3.46 -14.32 -9.78
CA LEU A 143 -2.32 -14.45 -8.87
C LEU A 143 -2.56 -13.69 -7.56
N PHE A 144 -3.23 -12.57 -7.66
CA PHE A 144 -3.59 -11.76 -6.51
C PHE A 144 -4.55 -12.49 -5.57
N HIS A 145 -5.64 -13.06 -6.06
CA HIS A 145 -6.64 -13.74 -5.23
C HIS A 145 -6.03 -14.93 -4.47
N LYS A 146 -5.17 -15.71 -5.12
CA LYS A 146 -4.47 -16.83 -4.48
C LYS A 146 -3.59 -16.33 -3.33
N LYS A 147 -2.73 -15.35 -3.60
CA LYS A 147 -1.80 -14.76 -2.63
C LYS A 147 -2.55 -14.15 -1.45
N TRP A 148 -3.60 -13.38 -1.74
CA TRP A 148 -4.46 -12.78 -0.72
C TRP A 148 -5.07 -13.81 0.22
N GLY A 149 -5.61 -14.91 -0.32
CA GLY A 149 -6.15 -16.01 0.48
C GLY A 149 -5.12 -16.61 1.46
N ILE A 150 -3.88 -16.77 1.02
CA ILE A 150 -2.79 -17.27 1.87
C ILE A 150 -2.45 -16.28 2.98
N ILE A 151 -2.35 -14.98 2.67
CA ILE A 151 -2.09 -13.94 3.68
C ILE A 151 -3.17 -13.96 4.77
N ILE A 152 -4.43 -14.02 4.37
CA ILE A 152 -5.56 -14.12 5.30
C ILE A 152 -5.48 -15.37 6.18
N GLN A 153 -5.08 -16.52 5.64
CA GLN A 153 -4.87 -17.74 6.41
C GLN A 153 -3.76 -17.59 7.45
N ILE A 154 -2.62 -17.01 7.07
CA ILE A 154 -1.50 -16.74 7.99
C ILE A 154 -1.96 -15.81 9.11
N MET A 155 -2.63 -14.70 8.79
CA MET A 155 -3.13 -13.76 9.80
C MET A 155 -4.11 -14.44 10.76
N ASN A 156 -5.05 -15.25 10.26
CA ASN A 156 -5.97 -15.99 11.12
C ASN A 156 -5.26 -17.00 12.02
N SER A 157 -4.15 -17.61 11.58
CA SER A 157 -3.36 -18.54 12.39
C SER A 157 -2.53 -17.81 13.47
N LEU A 158 -2.03 -16.61 13.17
CA LEU A 158 -1.28 -15.80 14.12
C LEU A 158 -2.15 -15.24 15.26
N ILE A 159 -3.43 -15.00 15.03
CA ILE A 159 -4.34 -14.51 16.06
C ILE A 159 -4.74 -15.69 16.96
N GLU A 160 -3.95 -15.99 17.98
CA GLU A 160 -4.23 -17.12 18.90
C GLU A 160 -5.19 -16.72 20.03
N ASN A 161 -5.11 -15.48 20.49
CA ASN A 161 -5.88 -14.92 21.61
C ASN A 161 -6.22 -13.43 21.37
N ASP A 162 -6.99 -12.86 22.30
CA ASP A 162 -7.45 -11.46 22.19
C ASP A 162 -6.27 -10.46 22.28
N GLU A 163 -5.22 -10.75 23.04
CA GLU A 163 -4.03 -9.88 23.15
C GLU A 163 -3.32 -9.76 21.81
N ILE A 164 -3.11 -10.88 21.09
CA ILE A 164 -2.50 -10.86 19.76
C ILE A 164 -3.42 -10.16 18.77
N PHE A 165 -4.73 -10.35 18.89
CA PHE A 165 -5.70 -9.64 18.07
C PHE A 165 -5.61 -8.12 18.27
N ASP A 166 -5.61 -7.65 19.52
CA ASP A 166 -5.53 -6.23 19.86
C ASP A 166 -4.21 -5.61 19.39
N ASN A 167 -3.09 -6.33 19.57
CA ASN A 167 -1.80 -5.92 19.04
C ASN A 167 -1.82 -5.78 17.50
N MET A 168 -2.49 -6.67 16.79
CA MET A 168 -2.63 -6.58 15.33
C MET A 168 -3.47 -5.38 14.91
N VAL A 169 -4.57 -5.11 15.60
CA VAL A 169 -5.40 -3.91 15.38
C VAL A 169 -4.59 -2.64 15.60
N ILE A 170 -3.85 -2.55 16.70
CA ILE A 170 -2.99 -1.40 17.01
C ILE A 170 -1.93 -1.21 15.92
N THR A 171 -1.23 -2.27 15.56
CA THR A 171 -0.17 -2.23 14.55
C THR A 171 -0.70 -1.72 13.20
N ILE A 172 -1.82 -2.24 12.73
CA ILE A 172 -2.43 -1.84 11.45
C ILE A 172 -2.95 -0.40 11.50
N ASN A 173 -3.57 0.02 12.61
CA ASN A 173 -4.05 1.40 12.77
C ASN A 173 -2.88 2.40 12.79
N ASN A 174 -1.78 2.08 13.46
CA ASN A 174 -0.58 2.91 13.45
C ASN A 174 0.02 3.02 12.04
N MET A 175 0.02 1.93 11.26
CA MET A 175 0.45 1.98 9.87
C MET A 175 -0.46 2.87 9.01
N TYR A 176 -1.78 2.82 9.18
CA TYR A 176 -2.70 3.75 8.48
C TYR A 176 -2.43 5.20 8.85
N GLN A 177 -2.15 5.49 10.12
CA GLN A 177 -1.76 6.83 10.56
C GLN A 177 -0.46 7.29 9.89
N SER A 178 0.57 6.45 9.86
CA SER A 178 1.85 6.77 9.22
C SER A 178 1.70 6.98 7.71
N ILE A 179 0.77 6.27 7.05
CA ILE A 179 0.44 6.52 5.64
C ILE A 179 -0.23 7.89 5.47
N GLU A 180 -1.15 8.26 6.35
CA GLU A 180 -1.79 9.59 6.33
C GLU A 180 -0.76 10.71 6.50
N GLU A 181 0.17 10.55 7.45
CA GLU A 181 1.28 11.49 7.68
C GLU A 181 2.16 11.63 6.42
N LEU A 182 2.53 10.51 5.80
CA LEU A 182 3.31 10.51 4.57
C LEU A 182 2.65 11.33 3.44
N TYR A 183 1.34 11.21 3.26
CA TYR A 183 0.61 12.00 2.27
C TYR A 183 0.58 13.51 2.61
N ASN A 184 0.43 13.84 3.90
CA ASN A 184 0.43 15.23 4.36
C ASN A 184 1.81 15.87 4.19
N ASP A 185 2.88 15.14 4.54
CA ASP A 185 4.26 15.61 4.38
C ASP A 185 4.58 15.87 2.92
N TYR A 186 4.20 14.97 2.02
CA TYR A 186 4.42 15.17 0.59
C TYR A 186 3.68 16.41 0.05
N SER A 187 2.44 16.60 0.44
CA SER A 187 1.65 17.78 0.04
C SER A 187 2.25 19.08 0.54
N THR A 188 2.85 19.07 1.72
CA THR A 188 3.52 20.25 2.30
C THR A 188 4.82 20.59 1.58
N ILE A 189 5.64 19.59 1.24
CA ILE A 189 6.92 19.77 0.55
C ILE A 189 6.72 20.35 -0.85
N ASN A 190 5.69 19.91 -1.57
CA ASN A 190 5.46 20.28 -2.95
C ASN A 190 4.49 21.45 -3.15
N LYS A 191 3.93 22.02 -2.06
CA LYS A 191 3.00 23.17 -2.08
C LYS A 191 1.87 23.03 -3.10
N LEU A 192 1.28 21.83 -3.16
CA LEU A 192 0.12 21.54 -4.01
C LEU A 192 -1.19 21.92 -3.34
#